data_cfe0a326884bf7480ca1edcd730fe35c
#
_entry.id   cfe0a326884bf7480ca1edcd730fe35c
#
_cell.length_a   1.000
_cell.length_b   1.000
_cell.length_c   1.000
_cell.angle_alpha   90.00
_cell.angle_beta   90.00
_cell.angle_gamma   90.00
#
_symmetry.space_group_name_H-M   'P 1'
#
loop_
_entity.id
_entity.type
_entity.pdbx_description
1 polymer ?
#
loop_
_entity_poly.entity_id
_entity_poly.type
_entity_poly.pdbx_seq_one_letter_code
_entity_poly.pdbx_strand_id
1 'polypeptide(L)'
;RIGGKSNTGEGGEDPKRYEAEMREGHSPVKQGDTLKSILGEDRIVADVPLEEGDSLRSRIKQVASGRFGVTEAYLSSADQIQIKMSQGAKPGEGGQLPGHKVSEYIAQLRYSIPGVGLISPPPHHDIYSIEDLAQLIRDLKMANDKADISVKLVSEQGVGTVAAGVAKAKADHIVISGHDGGTGASPLSSIKFAGTPWEQGLSETQQTLVINNLRDRVRIQVDGQIKTGRDVVI
;
A
#
# COMPACT_ATOMS: atom_id res chain seq x y z
N ARG A 1 -14.85 10.87 7.71
CA ARG A 1 -13.58 10.15 7.97
C ARG A 1 -12.64 10.35 6.79
N ILE A 2 -11.52 10.99 7.01
CA ILE A 2 -10.48 11.16 6.01
C ILE A 2 -9.61 9.92 6.07
N GLY A 3 -9.85 8.99 5.17
CA GLY A 3 -9.07 7.77 5.05
C GLY A 3 -8.11 7.86 3.87
N GLY A 4 -6.89 7.48 4.07
CA GLY A 4 -5.88 7.39 3.03
C GLY A 4 -5.03 6.14 3.20
N LYS A 5 -4.24 5.84 2.20
CA LYS A 5 -3.23 4.79 2.25
C LYS A 5 -1.92 5.40 2.74
N SER A 6 -1.41 4.89 3.84
CA SER A 6 -0.07 5.22 4.32
C SER A 6 0.93 4.27 3.69
N ASN A 7 1.99 4.80 3.14
CA ASN A 7 3.06 4.04 2.54
C ASN A 7 4.41 4.54 3.05
N THR A 8 4.90 3.94 4.11
CA THR A 8 6.23 4.23 4.66
C THR A 8 7.36 3.79 3.72
N GLY A 9 7.02 3.05 2.66
CA GLY A 9 8.01 2.47 1.75
C GLY A 9 8.49 3.36 0.63
N GLU A 10 7.67 4.20 0.04
CA GLU A 10 8.01 4.81 -1.25
C GLU A 10 7.56 6.26 -1.46
N GLY A 11 6.65 6.76 -0.69
CA GLY A 11 6.11 8.11 -0.86
C GLY A 11 6.32 9.04 0.31
N GLY A 12 6.87 8.54 1.39
CA GLY A 12 7.02 9.27 2.63
C GLY A 12 5.65 9.75 3.16
N GLU A 13 5.28 9.35 4.34
CA GLU A 13 4.19 10.04 5.02
C GLU A 13 4.62 11.50 5.23
N ASP A 14 3.68 12.41 5.10
CA ASP A 14 3.92 13.78 5.55
C ASP A 14 4.33 13.74 7.03
N PRO A 15 5.51 14.29 7.40
CA PRO A 15 5.97 14.31 8.78
C PRO A 15 4.92 14.87 9.74
N LYS A 16 4.19 15.91 9.33
CA LYS A 16 3.13 16.50 10.14
C LYS A 16 1.94 15.56 10.33
N ARG A 17 1.63 14.76 9.31
CA ARG A 17 0.59 13.75 9.38
C ARG A 17 1.01 12.60 10.29
N TYR A 18 2.27 12.15 10.19
CA TYR A 18 2.83 11.16 11.09
C TYR A 18 2.89 11.64 12.54
N GLU A 19 3.33 12.88 12.78
CA GLU A 19 3.30 13.49 14.11
C GLU A 19 1.87 13.57 14.68
N ALA A 20 0.88 13.88 13.85
CA ALA A 20 -0.52 13.89 14.22
C ALA A 20 -1.04 12.47 14.54
N GLU A 21 -0.59 11.46 13.79
CA GLU A 21 -0.92 10.05 14.04
C GLU A 21 -0.23 9.51 15.30
N MET A 22 0.99 9.97 15.62
CA MET A 22 1.77 9.52 16.77
C MET A 22 1.37 10.24 18.09
N ARG A 23 0.67 11.34 18.03
CA ARG A 23 0.10 11.97 19.23
C ARG A 23 -1.14 11.18 19.69
N GLU A 24 -0.91 10.10 20.44
CA GLU A 24 -1.94 9.29 21.12
C GLU A 24 -3.11 8.83 20.25
N GLY A 25 -2.86 8.54 18.98
CA GLY A 25 -3.85 7.98 18.08
C GLY A 25 -4.95 8.95 17.60
N HIS A 26 -5.04 10.16 18.13
CA HIS A 26 -6.05 11.13 17.73
C HIS A 26 -5.51 12.55 17.94
N SER A 27 -5.10 13.22 16.89
CA SER A 27 -5.03 14.68 16.96
C SER A 27 -6.48 15.18 17.05
N PRO A 28 -6.88 15.87 18.11
CA PRO A 28 -8.23 16.37 18.20
C PRO A 28 -8.42 17.47 17.16
N VAL A 29 -9.11 17.12 16.08
CA VAL A 29 -9.62 18.08 15.12
C VAL A 29 -10.66 18.92 15.86
N LYS A 30 -10.50 20.25 15.84
CA LYS A 30 -11.41 21.19 16.47
C LYS A 30 -12.41 21.72 15.44
N GLN A 31 -13.54 22.18 15.91
CA GLN A 31 -14.50 22.85 15.06
C GLN A 31 -13.86 24.07 14.37
N GLY A 32 -13.92 24.13 13.05
CA GLY A 32 -13.32 25.19 12.23
C GLY A 32 -11.93 24.84 11.66
N ASP A 33 -11.36 23.70 12.01
CA ASP A 33 -10.14 23.21 11.37
C ASP A 33 -10.41 22.81 9.92
N THR A 34 -9.39 22.99 9.07
CA THR A 34 -9.39 22.53 7.68
C THR A 34 -8.15 21.70 7.42
N LEU A 35 -8.16 20.91 6.35
CA LEU A 35 -6.96 20.15 5.95
C LEU A 35 -5.74 21.06 5.75
N LYS A 36 -5.93 22.26 5.19
CA LYS A 36 -4.85 23.23 5.01
C LYS A 36 -4.31 23.76 6.33
N SER A 37 -5.19 24.04 7.30
CA SER A 37 -4.77 24.57 8.59
C SER A 37 -3.89 23.60 9.38
N ILE A 38 -4.12 22.29 9.21
CA ILE A 38 -3.38 21.25 9.91
C ILE A 38 -2.15 20.79 9.14
N LEU A 39 -2.27 20.58 7.82
CA LEU A 39 -1.20 19.99 6.99
C LEU A 39 -0.34 21.03 6.26
N GLY A 40 -0.76 22.31 6.25
CA GLY A 40 -0.07 23.40 5.57
C GLY A 40 -0.58 23.68 4.16
N GLU A 41 -0.49 24.94 3.72
CA GLU A 41 -1.06 25.40 2.45
C GLU A 41 -0.39 24.83 1.20
N ASP A 42 0.89 24.46 1.29
CA ASP A 42 1.72 24.12 0.13
C ASP A 42 1.39 22.76 -0.49
N ARG A 43 0.55 21.96 0.14
CA ARG A 43 0.38 20.54 -0.18
C ARG A 43 -1.04 20.10 -0.52
N ILE A 44 -2.01 20.98 -0.36
CA ILE A 44 -3.42 20.64 -0.51
C ILE A 44 -4.07 21.50 -1.57
N VAL A 45 -4.54 20.86 -2.63
CA VAL A 45 -5.19 21.52 -3.78
C VAL A 45 -6.58 22.05 -3.41
N ALA A 46 -7.30 21.35 -2.54
CA ALA A 46 -8.63 21.76 -2.09
C ALA A 46 -8.66 21.82 -0.57
N ASP A 47 -9.17 22.94 -0.04
CA ASP A 47 -9.38 23.09 1.39
C ASP A 47 -10.66 22.36 1.80
N VAL A 48 -10.54 21.32 2.60
CA VAL A 48 -11.66 20.51 3.06
C VAL A 48 -11.91 20.84 4.52
N PRO A 49 -13.12 21.31 4.89
CA PRO A 49 -13.48 21.49 6.27
C PRO A 49 -13.48 20.15 7.02
N LEU A 50 -13.03 20.18 8.25
CA LEU A 50 -12.98 19.02 9.13
C LEU A 50 -14.08 19.14 10.19
N GLU A 51 -14.64 18.01 10.59
CA GLU A 51 -15.62 17.94 11.68
C GLU A 51 -14.94 17.53 12.98
N GLU A 52 -15.49 17.96 14.10
CA GLU A 52 -14.99 17.56 15.42
C GLU A 52 -15.01 16.03 15.57
N GLY A 53 -13.88 15.45 15.92
CA GLY A 53 -13.70 14.00 16.01
C GLY A 53 -13.22 13.32 14.74
N ASP A 54 -12.97 14.07 13.67
CA ASP A 54 -12.31 13.53 12.48
C ASP A 54 -10.90 13.05 12.80
N SER A 55 -10.53 11.90 12.25
CA SER A 55 -9.20 11.33 12.37
C SER A 55 -8.41 11.55 11.08
N LEU A 56 -7.22 12.11 11.21
CA LEU A 56 -6.28 12.32 10.11
C LEU A 56 -5.41 11.09 9.82
N ARG A 57 -5.52 10.04 10.62
CA ARG A 57 -4.73 8.83 10.42
C ARG A 57 -5.05 8.15 9.09
N SER A 58 -4.04 7.60 8.44
CA SER A 58 -4.24 6.68 7.33
C SER A 58 -4.81 5.36 7.84
N ARG A 59 -5.97 4.97 7.36
CA ARG A 59 -6.66 3.74 7.79
C ARG A 59 -6.05 2.48 7.17
N ILE A 60 -5.40 2.61 6.01
CA ILE A 60 -4.74 1.52 5.31
C ILE A 60 -3.24 1.72 5.48
N LYS A 61 -2.57 0.78 6.15
CA LYS A 61 -1.12 0.78 6.37
C LYS A 61 -0.47 -0.24 5.46
N GLN A 62 0.54 0.18 4.68
CA GLN A 62 1.26 -0.73 3.80
C GLN A 62 2.55 -1.23 4.46
N VAL A 63 2.80 -2.52 4.34
CA VAL A 63 3.99 -3.20 4.85
C VAL A 63 4.76 -3.79 3.68
N ALA A 64 6.05 -3.42 3.55
CA ALA A 64 6.95 -3.98 2.55
C ALA A 64 8.21 -4.55 3.18
N SER A 65 8.78 -3.87 4.16
CA SER A 65 9.97 -4.30 4.92
C SER A 65 9.96 -3.65 6.29
N GLY A 66 10.43 -4.37 7.30
CA GLY A 66 10.64 -3.81 8.65
C GLY A 66 11.61 -2.63 8.69
N ARG A 67 12.48 -2.50 7.69
CA ARG A 67 13.41 -1.37 7.52
C ARG A 67 12.71 -0.05 7.25
N PHE A 68 11.42 -0.06 6.95
CA PHE A 68 10.66 1.12 6.52
C PHE A 68 9.83 1.73 7.64
N GLY A 69 10.21 1.50 8.89
CA GLY A 69 9.55 2.11 10.04
C GLY A 69 8.23 1.42 10.44
N VAL A 70 8.10 0.12 10.15
CA VAL A 70 6.96 -0.68 10.62
C VAL A 70 7.13 -0.94 12.12
N THR A 71 6.31 -0.26 12.92
CA THR A 71 6.29 -0.41 14.37
C THR A 71 4.97 -1.01 14.83
N GLU A 72 4.89 -1.45 16.09
CA GLU A 72 3.65 -1.93 16.68
C GLU A 72 2.55 -0.85 16.67
N ALA A 73 2.90 0.39 17.00
CA ALA A 73 1.98 1.53 16.93
C ALA A 73 1.44 1.77 15.51
N TYR A 74 2.31 1.63 14.51
CA TYR A 74 1.92 1.71 13.10
C TYR A 74 0.90 0.61 12.74
N LEU A 75 1.15 -0.63 13.12
CA LEU A 75 0.26 -1.76 12.82
C LEU A 75 -1.07 -1.68 13.59
N SER A 76 -1.01 -1.36 14.88
CA SER A 76 -2.21 -1.30 15.74
C SER A 76 -3.16 -0.16 15.36
N SER A 77 -2.66 0.89 14.70
CA SER A 77 -3.48 2.00 14.22
C SER A 77 -4.17 1.74 12.87
N ALA A 78 -4.00 0.56 12.27
CA ALA A 78 -4.56 0.24 10.97
C ALA A 78 -5.98 -0.34 11.07
N ASP A 79 -6.85 0.03 10.12
CA ASP A 79 -8.09 -0.70 9.84
C ASP A 79 -7.83 -1.79 8.78
N GLN A 80 -6.82 -1.60 7.92
CA GLN A 80 -6.34 -2.59 6.97
C GLN A 80 -4.81 -2.53 6.88
N ILE A 81 -4.18 -3.70 6.93
CA ILE A 81 -2.74 -3.85 6.71
C ILE A 81 -2.53 -4.46 5.32
N GLN A 82 -1.78 -3.78 4.47
CA GLN A 82 -1.53 -4.25 3.12
C GLN A 82 -0.08 -4.71 2.95
N ILE A 83 0.11 -6.00 2.71
CA ILE A 83 1.40 -6.58 2.34
C ILE A 83 1.68 -6.24 0.88
N LYS A 84 2.75 -5.50 0.62
CA LYS A 84 3.18 -5.15 -0.73
C LYS A 84 4.19 -6.17 -1.22
N MET A 85 3.78 -7.04 -2.15
CA MET A 85 4.70 -7.99 -2.77
C MET A 85 5.49 -7.35 -3.91
N SER A 86 4.85 -6.46 -4.70
CA SER A 86 5.48 -5.86 -5.87
C SER A 86 4.69 -4.64 -6.36
N GLN A 87 5.17 -3.98 -7.43
CA GLN A 87 4.50 -2.84 -8.09
C GLN A 87 4.20 -3.16 -9.54
N GLY A 88 3.04 -2.73 -10.03
CA GLY A 88 2.58 -3.02 -11.39
C GLY A 88 3.52 -2.54 -12.49
N ALA A 89 4.11 -1.35 -12.34
CA ALA A 89 5.02 -0.77 -13.32
C ALA A 89 6.40 -1.46 -13.39
N LYS A 90 6.77 -2.23 -12.37
CA LYS A 90 8.07 -2.92 -12.28
C LYS A 90 7.94 -4.26 -11.55
N PRO A 91 7.24 -5.23 -12.11
CA PRO A 91 7.12 -6.57 -11.53
C PRO A 91 8.50 -7.18 -11.27
N GLY A 92 8.68 -7.74 -10.08
CA GLY A 92 9.93 -8.42 -9.70
C GLY A 92 11.15 -7.54 -9.43
N GLU A 93 11.07 -6.23 -9.66
CA GLU A 93 12.14 -5.29 -9.35
C GLU A 93 12.10 -4.80 -7.90
N GLY A 94 13.26 -4.40 -7.39
CA GLY A 94 13.41 -3.81 -6.08
C GLY A 94 12.86 -2.38 -5.97
N GLY A 95 12.84 -1.87 -4.73
CA GLY A 95 12.49 -0.49 -4.45
C GLY A 95 13.58 0.49 -4.88
N GLN A 96 13.17 1.63 -5.43
CA GLN A 96 14.04 2.74 -5.76
C GLN A 96 13.37 4.04 -5.31
N LEU A 97 14.09 4.85 -4.54
CA LEU A 97 13.63 6.18 -4.14
C LEU A 97 14.65 7.21 -4.60
N PRO A 98 14.30 8.11 -5.54
CA PRO A 98 15.21 9.16 -6.00
C PRO A 98 15.61 10.10 -4.86
N GLY A 99 16.85 10.61 -4.89
CA GLY A 99 17.40 11.43 -3.81
C GLY A 99 16.55 12.66 -3.46
N HIS A 100 15.95 13.32 -4.45
CA HIS A 100 15.08 14.49 -4.22
C HIS A 100 13.79 14.17 -3.41
N LYS A 101 13.43 12.88 -3.28
CA LYS A 101 12.32 12.41 -2.45
C LYS A 101 12.76 11.94 -1.07
N VAL A 102 14.07 11.88 -0.81
CA VAL A 102 14.62 11.49 0.48
C VAL A 102 14.75 12.72 1.37
N SER A 103 13.68 13.05 2.08
CA SER A 103 13.67 14.11 3.10
C SER A 103 14.47 13.70 4.33
N GLU A 104 14.74 14.65 5.24
CA GLU A 104 15.39 14.37 6.54
C GLU A 104 14.64 13.28 7.32
N TYR A 105 13.32 13.36 7.35
CA TYR A 105 12.47 12.37 8.01
C TYR A 105 12.61 10.96 7.39
N ILE A 106 12.55 10.86 6.06
CA ILE A 106 12.72 9.56 5.38
C ILE A 106 14.13 9.02 5.60
N ALA A 107 15.14 9.88 5.55
CA ALA A 107 16.51 9.48 5.80
C ALA A 107 16.70 8.95 7.22
N GLN A 108 16.10 9.61 8.21
CA GLN A 108 16.12 9.13 9.60
C GLN A 108 15.46 7.77 9.75
N LEU A 109 14.26 7.57 9.19
CA LEU A 109 13.55 6.27 9.21
C LEU A 109 14.35 5.15 8.53
N ARG A 110 15.11 5.49 7.49
CA ARG A 110 15.86 4.54 6.68
C ARG A 110 17.32 4.41 7.08
N TYR A 111 17.75 5.09 8.16
CA TYR A 111 19.15 5.14 8.58
C TYR A 111 20.09 5.55 7.44
N SER A 112 19.70 6.58 6.70
CA SER A 112 20.36 7.07 5.50
C SER A 112 20.63 8.57 5.57
N ILE A 113 21.10 9.16 4.46
CA ILE A 113 21.46 10.57 4.35
C ILE A 113 20.41 11.28 3.48
N PRO A 114 19.88 12.45 3.91
CA PRO A 114 18.95 13.22 3.10
C PRO A 114 19.52 13.56 1.72
N GLY A 115 18.67 13.52 0.70
CA GLY A 115 19.06 13.84 -0.68
C GLY A 115 19.78 12.73 -1.43
N VAL A 116 20.15 11.65 -0.76
CA VAL A 116 20.80 10.49 -1.40
C VAL A 116 19.77 9.46 -1.78
N GLY A 117 19.81 8.99 -3.05
CA GLY A 117 18.88 7.96 -3.54
C GLY A 117 19.02 6.64 -2.78
N LEU A 118 17.88 5.99 -2.55
CA LEU A 118 17.80 4.70 -1.86
C LEU A 118 17.45 3.59 -2.83
N ILE A 119 18.17 2.47 -2.72
CA ILE A 119 17.87 1.22 -3.44
C ILE A 119 17.57 0.16 -2.38
N SER A 120 16.49 -0.57 -2.58
CA SER A 120 16.08 -1.65 -1.69
C SER A 120 15.88 -2.94 -2.50
N PRO A 121 16.11 -4.12 -1.93
CA PRO A 121 15.73 -5.37 -2.58
C PRO A 121 14.22 -5.40 -2.84
N PRO A 122 13.73 -6.33 -3.67
CA PRO A 122 12.29 -6.54 -3.83
C PRO A 122 11.60 -6.65 -2.47
N PRO A 123 10.38 -6.10 -2.32
CA PRO A 123 9.63 -6.25 -1.08
C PRO A 123 9.49 -7.72 -0.71
N HIS A 124 9.65 -8.03 0.58
CA HIS A 124 9.56 -9.39 1.11
C HIS A 124 10.45 -10.40 0.37
N HIS A 125 11.69 -10.01 0.08
CA HIS A 125 12.69 -10.87 -0.55
C HIS A 125 13.05 -12.12 0.28
N ASP A 126 12.57 -12.20 1.49
CA ASP A 126 12.63 -13.34 2.43
C ASP A 126 11.39 -14.22 2.39
N ILE A 127 10.38 -13.92 1.55
CA ILE A 127 9.20 -14.73 1.31
C ILE A 127 9.40 -15.52 0.01
N TYR A 128 9.58 -16.83 0.13
CA TYR A 128 9.89 -17.71 -0.99
C TYR A 128 8.78 -18.71 -1.29
N SER A 129 7.79 -18.81 -0.41
CA SER A 129 6.67 -19.73 -0.56
C SER A 129 5.35 -19.10 -0.08
N ILE A 130 4.25 -19.76 -0.43
CA ILE A 130 2.93 -19.32 0.07
C ILE A 130 2.80 -19.55 1.57
N GLU A 131 3.53 -20.51 2.11
CA GLU A 131 3.57 -20.80 3.54
C GLU A 131 4.25 -19.66 4.32
N ASP A 132 5.33 -19.10 3.79
CA ASP A 132 6.00 -17.93 4.37
C ASP A 132 5.05 -16.72 4.40
N LEU A 133 4.30 -16.52 3.31
CA LEU A 133 3.30 -15.47 3.24
C LEU A 133 2.15 -15.72 4.23
N ALA A 134 1.70 -16.97 4.36
CA ALA A 134 0.66 -17.34 5.33
C ALA A 134 1.12 -17.08 6.77
N GLN A 135 2.38 -17.32 7.07
CA GLN A 135 2.97 -17.00 8.38
C GLN A 135 2.94 -15.48 8.61
N LEU A 136 3.37 -14.67 7.64
CA LEU A 136 3.33 -13.21 7.75
C LEU A 136 1.89 -12.68 7.93
N ILE A 137 0.93 -13.20 7.16
CA ILE A 137 -0.49 -12.85 7.31
C ILE A 137 -0.96 -13.11 8.73
N ARG A 138 -0.62 -14.28 9.29
CA ARG A 138 -0.95 -14.64 10.66
C ARG A 138 -0.30 -13.69 11.67
N ASP A 139 0.98 -13.41 11.52
CA ASP A 139 1.74 -12.55 12.45
C ASP A 139 1.16 -11.13 12.47
N LEU A 140 0.82 -10.58 11.31
CA LEU A 140 0.15 -9.28 11.20
C LEU A 140 -1.26 -9.30 11.83
N LYS A 141 -1.99 -10.39 11.66
CA LYS A 141 -3.31 -10.56 12.31
C LYS A 141 -3.18 -10.68 13.83
N MET A 142 -2.10 -11.24 14.34
CA MET A 142 -1.80 -11.27 15.78
C MET A 142 -1.41 -9.90 16.32
N ALA A 143 -0.71 -9.08 15.52
CA ALA A 143 -0.36 -7.71 15.90
C ALA A 143 -1.59 -6.78 15.92
N ASN A 144 -2.56 -7.02 15.03
CA ASN A 144 -3.83 -6.28 15.00
C ASN A 144 -4.96 -7.19 14.49
N ASP A 145 -5.70 -7.80 15.41
CA ASP A 145 -6.79 -8.75 15.13
C ASP A 145 -8.01 -8.11 14.47
N LYS A 146 -8.15 -6.79 14.60
CA LYS A 146 -9.27 -6.03 14.02
C LYS A 146 -9.02 -5.59 12.58
N ALA A 147 -7.75 -5.52 12.15
CA ALA A 147 -7.41 -5.09 10.81
C ALA A 147 -7.67 -6.19 9.77
N ASP A 148 -8.19 -5.81 8.62
CA ASP A 148 -8.19 -6.67 7.44
C ASP A 148 -6.75 -6.82 6.91
N ILE A 149 -6.37 -8.03 6.54
CA ILE A 149 -5.08 -8.28 5.89
C ILE A 149 -5.26 -8.33 4.38
N SER A 150 -4.61 -7.40 3.71
CA SER A 150 -4.61 -7.27 2.25
C SER A 150 -3.26 -7.68 1.68
N VAL A 151 -3.25 -8.35 0.54
CA VAL A 151 -2.02 -8.65 -0.20
C VAL A 151 -2.08 -7.96 -1.55
N LYS A 152 -1.08 -7.12 -1.84
CA LYS A 152 -0.95 -6.45 -3.13
C LYS A 152 -0.06 -7.27 -4.04
N LEU A 153 -0.68 -7.80 -5.10
CA LEU A 153 -0.06 -8.49 -6.22
C LEU A 153 0.00 -7.56 -7.43
N VAL A 154 0.69 -7.97 -8.47
CA VAL A 154 0.74 -7.25 -9.74
C VAL A 154 0.10 -8.06 -10.85
N SER A 155 -0.45 -7.37 -11.85
CA SER A 155 -0.96 -7.99 -13.05
C SER A 155 0.21 -8.51 -13.88
N GLU A 156 0.40 -9.80 -13.85
CA GLU A 156 1.40 -10.55 -14.63
C GLU A 156 0.87 -11.95 -14.88
N GLN A 157 1.46 -12.65 -15.82
CA GLN A 157 1.07 -14.03 -16.13
C GLN A 157 1.25 -14.95 -14.91
N GLY A 158 0.21 -15.70 -14.56
CA GLY A 158 0.21 -16.59 -13.40
C GLY A 158 -0.27 -15.96 -12.11
N VAL A 159 -0.66 -14.68 -12.11
CA VAL A 159 -1.15 -13.97 -10.91
C VAL A 159 -2.36 -14.67 -10.28
N GLY A 160 -3.21 -15.31 -11.08
CA GLY A 160 -4.35 -16.08 -10.60
C GLY A 160 -3.93 -17.23 -9.68
N THR A 161 -2.86 -17.94 -10.01
CA THR A 161 -2.32 -19.02 -9.17
C THR A 161 -1.79 -18.49 -7.84
N VAL A 162 -1.08 -17.36 -7.88
CA VAL A 162 -0.60 -16.69 -6.67
C VAL A 162 -1.78 -16.23 -5.81
N ALA A 163 -2.80 -15.62 -6.42
CA ALA A 163 -4.01 -15.17 -5.72
C ALA A 163 -4.78 -16.32 -5.07
N ALA A 164 -4.85 -17.50 -5.71
CA ALA A 164 -5.44 -18.68 -5.10
C ALA A 164 -4.66 -19.13 -3.85
N GLY A 165 -3.33 -19.07 -3.89
CA GLY A 165 -2.48 -19.30 -2.72
C GLY A 165 -2.74 -18.30 -1.60
N VAL A 166 -2.82 -17.00 -1.94
CA VAL A 166 -3.12 -15.92 -0.98
C VAL A 166 -4.50 -16.12 -0.32
N ALA A 167 -5.51 -16.50 -1.09
CA ALA A 167 -6.84 -16.81 -0.55
C ALA A 167 -6.81 -18.01 0.41
N LYS A 168 -6.03 -19.06 0.09
CA LYS A 168 -5.81 -20.21 0.98
C LYS A 168 -5.03 -19.83 2.23
N ALA A 169 -4.12 -18.86 2.15
CA ALA A 169 -3.38 -18.30 3.26
C ALA A 169 -4.23 -17.40 4.18
N LYS A 170 -5.52 -17.26 3.90
CA LYS A 170 -6.52 -16.50 4.70
C LYS A 170 -6.30 -14.99 4.71
N ALA A 171 -5.82 -14.42 3.62
CA ALA A 171 -5.93 -12.98 3.43
C ALA A 171 -7.40 -12.58 3.25
N ASP A 172 -7.79 -11.42 3.75
CA ASP A 172 -9.15 -10.89 3.63
C ASP A 172 -9.38 -10.19 2.28
N HIS A 173 -8.28 -9.72 1.66
CA HIS A 173 -8.33 -8.84 0.52
C HIS A 173 -7.12 -9.03 -0.40
N ILE A 174 -7.32 -8.98 -1.70
CA ILE A 174 -6.27 -9.03 -2.71
C ILE A 174 -6.39 -7.81 -3.61
N VAL A 175 -5.27 -7.12 -3.83
CA VAL A 175 -5.17 -6.02 -4.79
C VAL A 175 -4.35 -6.49 -5.98
N ILE A 176 -4.90 -6.35 -7.18
CA ILE A 176 -4.22 -6.60 -8.45
C ILE A 176 -3.84 -5.25 -9.06
N SER A 177 -2.55 -4.97 -9.12
CA SER A 177 -2.02 -3.69 -9.63
C SER A 177 -1.62 -3.80 -11.10
N GLY A 178 -2.22 -2.99 -11.95
CA GLY A 178 -1.85 -2.90 -13.37
C GLY A 178 -0.53 -2.15 -13.59
N HIS A 179 -0.01 -2.21 -14.83
CA HIS A 179 1.29 -1.65 -15.22
C HIS A 179 1.43 -0.13 -14.98
N ASP A 180 0.34 0.60 -14.87
CA ASP A 180 0.35 2.04 -14.54
C ASP A 180 0.47 2.32 -13.04
N GLY A 181 0.53 1.31 -12.21
CA GLY A 181 0.69 1.43 -10.77
C GLY A 181 2.16 1.51 -10.36
N GLY A 182 2.54 2.56 -9.59
CA GLY A 182 3.88 2.69 -9.04
C GLY A 182 4.92 3.33 -9.97
N THR A 183 4.49 4.09 -10.98
CA THR A 183 5.37 4.74 -11.96
C THR A 183 6.26 5.84 -11.39
N GLY A 184 5.89 6.44 -10.25
CA GLY A 184 6.61 7.56 -9.64
C GLY A 184 8.03 7.23 -9.13
N ALA A 185 8.38 5.95 -9.02
CA ALA A 185 9.68 5.47 -8.57
C ALA A 185 10.19 4.31 -9.45
N SER A 186 9.84 4.31 -10.72
CA SER A 186 10.21 3.25 -11.68
C SER A 186 11.06 3.80 -12.82
N PRO A 187 12.05 3.05 -13.33
CA PRO A 187 12.78 3.40 -14.54
C PRO A 187 11.85 3.50 -15.75
N LEU A 188 12.18 4.37 -16.69
CA LEU A 188 11.38 4.56 -17.91
C LEU A 188 11.25 3.26 -18.74
N SER A 189 12.31 2.45 -18.76
CA SER A 189 12.30 1.13 -19.42
C SER A 189 11.24 0.20 -18.81
N SER A 190 11.17 0.13 -17.49
CA SER A 190 10.15 -0.69 -16.81
C SER A 190 8.74 -0.17 -17.07
N ILE A 191 8.52 1.16 -16.98
CA ILE A 191 7.21 1.76 -17.26
C ILE A 191 6.72 1.44 -18.68
N LYS A 192 7.64 1.39 -19.66
CA LYS A 192 7.27 1.14 -21.05
C LYS A 192 7.08 -0.33 -21.40
N PHE A 193 7.79 -1.25 -20.74
CA PHE A 193 7.92 -2.62 -21.23
C PHE A 193 7.61 -3.70 -20.20
N ALA A 194 7.51 -3.36 -18.91
CA ALA A 194 7.16 -4.30 -17.86
C ALA A 194 5.67 -4.18 -17.47
N GLY A 195 5.13 -5.23 -16.87
CA GLY A 195 3.77 -5.27 -16.39
C GLY A 195 2.71 -5.44 -17.47
N THR A 196 1.49 -5.74 -17.04
CA THR A 196 0.31 -5.94 -17.91
C THR A 196 -0.87 -5.09 -17.41
N PRO A 197 -1.89 -4.87 -18.26
CA PRO A 197 -3.10 -4.16 -17.85
C PRO A 197 -3.78 -4.85 -16.67
N TRP A 198 -4.42 -4.06 -15.79
CA TRP A 198 -5.13 -4.60 -14.63
C TRP A 198 -6.29 -5.54 -15.01
N GLU A 199 -6.93 -5.31 -16.17
CA GLU A 199 -8.03 -6.12 -16.68
C GLU A 199 -7.61 -7.57 -16.91
N GLN A 200 -6.41 -7.78 -17.42
CA GLN A 200 -5.87 -9.13 -17.64
C GLN A 200 -5.66 -9.84 -16.31
N GLY A 201 -4.99 -9.18 -15.35
CA GLY A 201 -4.75 -9.78 -14.04
C GLY A 201 -6.03 -10.02 -13.24
N LEU A 202 -7.02 -9.11 -13.36
CA LEU A 202 -8.32 -9.30 -12.74
C LEU A 202 -9.05 -10.51 -13.31
N SER A 203 -9.11 -10.62 -14.65
CA SER A 203 -9.79 -11.72 -15.34
C SER A 203 -9.18 -13.07 -14.97
N GLU A 204 -7.86 -13.20 -15.01
CA GLU A 204 -7.15 -14.41 -14.61
C GLU A 204 -7.41 -14.78 -13.14
N THR A 205 -7.31 -13.79 -12.26
CA THR A 205 -7.56 -13.98 -10.82
C THR A 205 -9.00 -14.41 -10.55
N GLN A 206 -9.98 -13.74 -11.15
CA GLN A 206 -11.39 -14.08 -11.00
C GLN A 206 -11.66 -15.52 -11.44
N GLN A 207 -11.21 -15.91 -12.63
CA GLN A 207 -11.43 -17.25 -13.16
C GLN A 207 -10.77 -18.31 -12.28
N THR A 208 -9.52 -18.09 -11.87
CA THR A 208 -8.78 -19.05 -11.05
C THR A 208 -9.44 -19.24 -9.69
N LEU A 209 -9.89 -18.15 -9.05
CA LEU A 209 -10.58 -18.24 -7.75
C LEU A 209 -11.93 -18.96 -7.87
N VAL A 210 -12.69 -18.71 -8.94
CA VAL A 210 -13.97 -19.39 -9.19
C VAL A 210 -13.77 -20.89 -9.39
N ILE A 211 -12.85 -21.28 -10.26
CA ILE A 211 -12.57 -22.72 -10.55
C ILE A 211 -12.10 -23.47 -9.29
N ASN A 212 -11.41 -22.78 -8.38
CA ASN A 212 -10.91 -23.38 -7.14
C ASN A 212 -11.87 -23.23 -5.95
N ASN A 213 -13.08 -22.72 -6.13
CA ASN A 213 -14.04 -22.45 -5.05
C ASN A 213 -13.47 -21.56 -3.93
N LEU A 214 -12.73 -20.52 -4.31
CA LEU A 214 -12.07 -19.58 -3.39
C LEU A 214 -12.61 -18.15 -3.52
N ARG A 215 -13.45 -17.87 -4.53
CA ARG A 215 -13.87 -16.50 -4.87
C ARG A 215 -14.62 -15.79 -3.75
N ASP A 216 -15.39 -16.53 -2.99
CA ASP A 216 -16.19 -16.04 -1.86
C ASP A 216 -15.37 -15.73 -0.60
N ARG A 217 -14.13 -16.20 -0.55
CA ARG A 217 -13.26 -16.07 0.62
C ARG A 217 -12.52 -14.74 0.70
N VAL A 218 -12.41 -14.02 -0.41
CA VAL A 218 -11.58 -12.82 -0.50
C VAL A 218 -12.26 -11.72 -1.31
N ARG A 219 -12.05 -10.47 -0.90
CA ARG A 219 -12.38 -9.30 -1.71
C ARG A 219 -11.27 -9.06 -2.72
N ILE A 220 -11.62 -8.68 -3.94
CA ILE A 220 -10.66 -8.31 -4.97
C ILE A 220 -10.81 -6.82 -5.26
N GLN A 221 -9.68 -6.14 -5.36
CA GLN A 221 -9.55 -4.75 -5.77
C GLN A 221 -8.56 -4.67 -6.91
N VAL A 222 -8.73 -3.72 -7.79
CA VAL A 222 -7.75 -3.38 -8.83
C VAL A 222 -7.29 -1.95 -8.67
N ASP A 223 -6.06 -1.67 -9.09
CA ASP A 223 -5.53 -0.33 -9.27
C ASP A 223 -4.69 -0.23 -10.56
N GLY A 224 -4.29 0.97 -10.94
CA GLY A 224 -3.53 1.23 -12.16
C GLY A 224 -4.39 1.84 -13.26
N GLN A 225 -4.82 3.11 -13.05
CA GLN A 225 -5.51 3.94 -14.05
C GLN A 225 -6.99 3.58 -14.31
N ILE A 226 -7.76 3.38 -13.26
CA ILE A 226 -9.23 3.40 -13.33
C ILE A 226 -9.66 4.87 -13.51
N LYS A 227 -10.13 5.26 -14.70
CA LYS A 227 -10.40 6.67 -15.04
C LYS A 227 -11.82 6.95 -15.44
N THR A 228 -12.53 5.98 -15.99
CA THR A 228 -13.84 6.16 -16.59
C THR A 228 -14.90 5.28 -15.94
N GLY A 229 -16.17 5.64 -16.10
CA GLY A 229 -17.27 4.79 -15.67
C GLY A 229 -17.28 3.41 -16.34
N ARG A 230 -16.72 3.30 -17.56
CA ARG A 230 -16.54 2.01 -18.23
C ARG A 230 -15.57 1.12 -17.47
N ASP A 231 -14.44 1.67 -17.01
CA ASP A 231 -13.44 0.91 -16.25
C ASP A 231 -14.04 0.37 -14.95
N VAL A 232 -15.02 1.08 -14.37
CA VAL A 232 -15.71 0.65 -13.15
C VAL A 232 -16.71 -0.48 -13.42
N VAL A 233 -17.28 -0.53 -14.63
CA VAL A 233 -18.30 -1.53 -15.01
C VAL A 233 -17.65 -2.85 -15.46
N ILE A 234 -16.44 -2.81 -15.99
CA ILE A 234 -15.69 -4.01 -16.39
C ILE A 234 -15.26 -4.80 -15.15
#